data_8e8de00b99d87525c4e76f4c28f74a71
#
_entry.id   8e8de00b99d87525c4e76f4c28f74a71
#
_cell.length_a   1.000
_cell.length_b   1.000
_cell.length_c   1.000
_cell.angle_alpha   90.00
_cell.angle_beta   90.00
_cell.angle_gamma   90.00
#
_symmetry.space_group_name_H-M   'P 1'
#
loop_
_entity.id
_entity.type
_entity.pdbx_description
1 polymer ?
#
loop_
_entity_poly.entity_id
_entity_poly.type
_entity_poly.pdbx_seq_one_letter_code
_entity_poly.pdbx_strand_id
1 'polypeptide(L)'
;MKRNPYHNIILLGKDKKVCYFCRTIYTTHKNMKRLSIAIMALTLCLNTMAQDWRRQGSRVEEQTIKSEVLGTDRAYTVYLPAGYDTNTERTYPVLYLLHGMNDTNKGWYERGHVKDVMDQLTASGEACEMIIVTPDAGGNIMEDKWNGYFNMEGWHYEEFFFTEFLPMVESKYRIKGDKAHRAVAGLSMGGGGATSYAQRHSDMFAACYAMSALMHLPPAPAEQVATGGKMALLTDAANRYSCVEYVTESDEARKEQLRSVQWFIDCGDDDFLFDCNLDLYQAMRKNHIPCQLRVRDGGHTWEYWHSALYTALPYFTRIFGK
;
A
#
# COMPACT_ATOMS: atom_id res chain seq x y z
N MET A 1 -37.53 -70.20 22.37
CA MET A 1 -37.36 -69.82 23.79
C MET A 1 -36.14 -68.90 23.91
N LYS A 2 -36.32 -67.57 23.99
CA LYS A 2 -35.26 -66.59 24.20
C LYS A 2 -35.03 -66.38 25.69
N ARG A 3 -33.87 -66.67 26.22
CA ARG A 3 -33.51 -66.43 27.59
C ARG A 3 -33.17 -64.94 27.79
N ASN A 4 -33.81 -64.32 28.76
CA ASN A 4 -33.64 -62.96 29.21
C ASN A 4 -32.39 -62.86 30.09
N PRO A 5 -31.41 -61.93 29.86
CA PRO A 5 -30.15 -61.86 30.59
C PRO A 5 -30.21 -61.00 31.88
N TYR A 6 -31.37 -60.66 32.39
CA TYR A 6 -31.50 -59.76 33.57
C TYR A 6 -32.01 -60.46 34.82
N HIS A 7 -31.43 -61.61 35.22
CA HIS A 7 -31.71 -62.19 36.51
C HIS A 7 -30.41 -62.57 37.21
N ASN A 8 -29.79 -61.62 37.86
CA ASN A 8 -28.96 -61.85 39.05
C ASN A 8 -28.73 -60.51 39.77
N ILE A 9 -29.76 -60.03 40.44
CA ILE A 9 -29.64 -59.03 41.50
C ILE A 9 -29.47 -59.89 42.80
N ILE A 10 -28.24 -60.03 43.23
CA ILE A 10 -27.96 -60.58 44.55
C ILE A 10 -28.04 -59.41 45.54
N LEU A 11 -29.10 -59.44 46.35
CA LEU A 11 -29.23 -58.62 47.54
C LEU A 11 -28.21 -59.10 48.61
N LEU A 12 -27.13 -58.38 48.77
CA LEU A 12 -26.20 -58.55 49.88
C LEU A 12 -26.34 -57.37 50.86
N GLY A 13 -26.44 -57.75 52.14
CA GLY A 13 -26.78 -57.01 53.30
C GLY A 13 -26.11 -55.65 53.54
N LYS A 14 -26.60 -55.06 54.61
CA LYS A 14 -26.23 -53.74 55.17
C LYS A 14 -24.75 -53.59 55.50
N ASP A 15 -23.89 -53.50 54.53
CA ASP A 15 -22.55 -52.99 54.76
C ASP A 15 -21.98 -52.37 53.42
N LYS A 16 -21.45 -51.21 53.62
CA LYS A 16 -20.91 -50.26 52.61
C LYS A 16 -20.00 -50.89 51.57
N LYS A 17 -20.51 -51.57 50.54
CA LYS A 17 -19.76 -51.92 49.36
C LYS A 17 -20.49 -51.34 48.14
N VAL A 18 -20.12 -50.12 47.75
CA VAL A 18 -20.44 -49.53 46.43
C VAL A 18 -19.96 -50.52 45.35
N CYS A 19 -20.91 -51.01 44.54
CA CYS A 19 -20.64 -51.96 43.48
C CYS A 19 -19.46 -51.46 42.61
N TYR A 20 -18.48 -52.31 42.45
CA TYR A 20 -17.26 -52.01 41.69
C TYR A 20 -17.59 -51.49 40.28
N PHE A 21 -18.65 -51.98 39.69
CA PHE A 21 -19.17 -51.56 38.38
C PHE A 21 -19.71 -50.12 38.39
N CYS A 22 -20.45 -49.71 39.42
CA CYS A 22 -20.94 -48.34 39.59
C CYS A 22 -19.78 -47.35 39.84
N ARG A 23 -18.72 -47.81 40.55
CA ARG A 23 -17.53 -46.98 40.80
C ARG A 23 -16.72 -46.78 39.51
N THR A 24 -16.63 -47.79 38.64
CA THR A 24 -15.95 -47.71 37.34
C THR A 24 -16.71 -46.80 36.38
N ILE A 25 -18.04 -46.89 36.28
CA ILE A 25 -18.87 -46.00 35.42
C ILE A 25 -18.79 -44.56 35.92
N TYR A 26 -18.84 -44.32 37.24
CA TYR A 26 -18.73 -42.95 37.78
C TYR A 26 -17.36 -42.32 37.55
N THR A 27 -16.27 -43.11 37.71
CA THR A 27 -14.92 -42.63 37.42
C THR A 27 -14.68 -42.40 35.94
N THR A 28 -15.21 -43.23 35.04
CA THR A 28 -15.12 -43.03 33.59
C THR A 28 -15.89 -41.77 33.17
N HIS A 29 -17.09 -41.57 33.68
CA HIS A 29 -17.91 -40.39 33.37
C HIS A 29 -17.27 -39.11 33.91
N LYS A 30 -16.64 -39.15 35.08
CA LYS A 30 -15.91 -38.01 35.67
C LYS A 30 -14.64 -37.69 34.86
N ASN A 31 -13.94 -38.71 34.37
CA ASN A 31 -12.76 -38.55 33.52
C ASN A 31 -13.12 -38.02 32.13
N MET A 32 -14.21 -38.50 31.53
CA MET A 32 -14.75 -37.96 30.28
C MET A 32 -15.15 -36.51 30.39
N LYS A 33 -15.84 -36.08 31.48
CA LYS A 33 -16.16 -34.66 31.71
C LYS A 33 -14.88 -33.80 31.85
N ARG A 34 -13.86 -34.30 32.56
CA ARG A 34 -12.58 -33.61 32.71
C ARG A 34 -11.84 -33.49 31.37
N LEU A 35 -11.86 -34.55 30.56
CA LEU A 35 -11.27 -34.54 29.20
C LEU A 35 -12.00 -33.55 28.28
N SER A 36 -13.34 -33.51 28.33
CA SER A 36 -14.14 -32.58 27.54
C SER A 36 -13.87 -31.11 27.92
N ILE A 37 -13.71 -30.83 29.22
CA ILE A 37 -13.37 -29.48 29.72
C ILE A 37 -11.94 -29.08 29.26
N ALA A 38 -11.00 -30.03 29.33
CA ALA A 38 -9.63 -29.79 28.90
C ALA A 38 -9.54 -29.55 27.38
N ILE A 39 -10.28 -30.29 26.57
CA ILE A 39 -10.37 -30.08 25.11
C ILE A 39 -11.01 -28.72 24.81
N MET A 40 -12.08 -28.34 25.53
CA MET A 40 -12.75 -27.05 25.33
C MET A 40 -11.85 -25.87 25.73
N ALA A 41 -11.09 -26.02 26.82
CA ALA A 41 -10.10 -25.01 27.22
C ALA A 41 -8.94 -24.90 26.20
N LEU A 42 -8.45 -26.02 25.68
CA LEU A 42 -7.41 -26.04 24.66
C LEU A 42 -7.88 -25.41 23.34
N THR A 43 -9.14 -25.70 22.95
CA THR A 43 -9.74 -25.08 21.76
C THR A 43 -9.93 -23.57 21.94
N LEU A 44 -10.31 -23.14 23.15
CA LEU A 44 -10.42 -21.70 23.44
C LEU A 44 -9.05 -21.01 23.42
N CYS A 45 -8.03 -21.64 24.01
CA CYS A 45 -6.64 -21.13 23.98
C CYS A 45 -6.10 -21.08 22.55
N LEU A 46 -6.35 -22.10 21.73
CA LEU A 46 -5.91 -22.11 20.34
C LEU A 46 -6.63 -21.05 19.50
N ASN A 47 -7.91 -20.80 19.75
CA ASN A 47 -8.65 -19.73 19.09
C ASN A 47 -8.17 -18.35 19.51
N THR A 48 -7.87 -18.12 20.79
CA THR A 48 -7.31 -16.84 21.27
C THR A 48 -5.91 -16.62 20.69
N MET A 49 -5.05 -17.62 20.69
CA MET A 49 -3.72 -17.53 20.05
C MET A 49 -3.81 -17.27 18.55
N ALA A 50 -4.75 -17.92 17.84
CA ALA A 50 -4.97 -17.69 16.42
C ALA A 50 -5.53 -16.28 16.14
N GLN A 51 -6.35 -15.72 17.01
CA GLN A 51 -6.82 -14.34 16.93
C GLN A 51 -5.69 -13.33 17.21
N ASP A 52 -4.82 -13.60 18.18
CA ASP A 52 -3.66 -12.75 18.47
C ASP A 52 -2.64 -12.78 17.32
N TRP A 53 -2.42 -13.93 16.71
CA TRP A 53 -1.58 -14.04 15.49
C TRP A 53 -2.13 -13.21 14.33
N ARG A 54 -3.44 -13.23 14.11
CA ARG A 54 -4.09 -12.41 13.07
C ARG A 54 -4.00 -10.92 13.36
N ARG A 55 -4.01 -10.52 14.62
CA ARG A 55 -3.85 -9.11 15.04
C ARG A 55 -2.40 -8.62 15.00
N GLN A 56 -1.43 -9.54 15.05
CA GLN A 56 0.00 -9.21 15.00
C GLN A 56 0.55 -9.16 13.59
N GLY A 57 -0.10 -9.79 12.61
CA GLY A 57 0.30 -9.76 11.21
C GLY A 57 0.01 -8.41 10.52
N SER A 58 0.74 -8.12 9.46
CA SER A 58 0.40 -7.02 8.56
C SER A 58 -0.92 -7.29 7.84
N ARG A 59 -1.63 -6.24 7.47
CA ARG A 59 -2.89 -6.38 6.72
C ARG A 59 -3.07 -5.29 5.68
N VAL A 60 -3.97 -5.58 4.75
CA VAL A 60 -4.40 -4.65 3.70
C VAL A 60 -5.88 -4.35 3.89
N GLU A 61 -6.23 -3.08 3.85
CA GLU A 61 -7.61 -2.60 3.93
C GLU A 61 -7.98 -1.87 2.65
N GLU A 62 -9.11 -2.23 2.07
CA GLU A 62 -9.73 -1.46 1.00
C GLU A 62 -10.76 -0.50 1.60
N GLN A 63 -10.71 0.76 1.21
CA GLN A 63 -11.50 1.85 1.77
C GLN A 63 -12.05 2.75 0.66
N THR A 64 -12.98 3.61 1.03
CA THR A 64 -13.56 4.61 0.13
C THR A 64 -13.61 5.96 0.84
N ILE A 65 -13.35 7.02 0.10
CA ILE A 65 -13.58 8.40 0.49
C ILE A 65 -14.59 9.04 -0.45
N LYS A 66 -15.57 9.73 0.10
CA LYS A 66 -16.44 10.61 -0.67
C LYS A 66 -15.69 11.90 -0.95
N SER A 67 -15.58 12.29 -2.21
CA SER A 67 -14.94 13.52 -2.62
C SER A 67 -15.96 14.55 -3.06
N GLU A 68 -15.93 15.71 -2.46
CA GLU A 68 -16.70 16.88 -2.92
C GLU A 68 -16.01 17.55 -4.11
N VAL A 69 -14.66 17.58 -4.13
CA VAL A 69 -13.86 18.15 -5.24
C VAL A 69 -14.09 17.39 -6.54
N LEU A 70 -14.12 16.04 -6.49
CA LEU A 70 -14.33 15.21 -7.69
C LEU A 70 -15.81 14.91 -7.96
N GLY A 71 -16.70 15.18 -6.99
CA GLY A 71 -18.13 14.87 -7.09
C GLY A 71 -18.43 13.36 -7.14
N THR A 72 -17.49 12.51 -6.72
CA THR A 72 -17.62 11.05 -6.78
C THR A 72 -16.77 10.37 -5.70
N ASP A 73 -17.16 9.18 -5.30
CA ASP A 73 -16.39 8.37 -4.36
C ASP A 73 -15.09 7.86 -5.01
N ARG A 74 -14.00 7.84 -4.23
CA ARG A 74 -12.71 7.28 -4.63
C ARG A 74 -12.29 6.16 -3.71
N ALA A 75 -11.92 5.03 -4.31
CA ALA A 75 -11.34 3.92 -3.59
C ALA A 75 -9.85 4.19 -3.24
N TYR A 76 -9.38 3.59 -2.18
CA TYR A 76 -7.96 3.52 -1.86
C TYR A 76 -7.67 2.25 -1.06
N THR A 77 -6.44 1.80 -1.11
CA THR A 77 -5.99 0.63 -0.35
C THR A 77 -4.87 1.04 0.60
N VAL A 78 -4.89 0.50 1.80
CA VAL A 78 -3.91 0.79 2.85
C VAL A 78 -3.27 -0.50 3.33
N TYR A 79 -1.95 -0.56 3.31
CA TYR A 79 -1.16 -1.55 4.02
C TYR A 79 -0.85 -1.01 5.43
N LEU A 80 -1.15 -1.81 6.43
CA LEU A 80 -0.83 -1.56 7.83
C LEU A 80 0.20 -2.59 8.31
N PRO A 81 1.31 -2.15 8.92
CA PRO A 81 2.40 -3.04 9.33
C PRO A 81 2.00 -4.01 10.44
N ALA A 82 2.78 -5.05 10.61
CA ALA A 82 2.61 -6.00 11.71
C ALA A 82 2.65 -5.26 13.06
N GLY A 83 1.76 -5.67 13.98
CA GLY A 83 1.66 -5.02 15.30
C GLY A 83 0.91 -3.68 15.31
N TYR A 84 0.42 -3.19 14.17
CA TYR A 84 -0.36 -1.95 14.12
C TYR A 84 -1.52 -1.95 15.14
N ASP A 85 -2.28 -3.01 15.31
CA ASP A 85 -3.42 -3.06 16.23
C ASP A 85 -3.03 -3.29 17.70
N THR A 86 -1.85 -3.81 17.97
CA THR A 86 -1.38 -4.11 19.32
C THR A 86 -0.56 -2.98 19.92
N ASN A 87 0.15 -2.20 19.11
CA ASN A 87 0.93 -1.05 19.56
C ASN A 87 0.21 0.25 19.21
N THR A 88 -0.81 0.59 20.00
CA THR A 88 -1.72 1.72 19.74
C THR A 88 -1.08 3.11 19.88
N GLU A 89 0.03 3.21 20.60
CA GLU A 89 0.77 4.48 20.79
C GLU A 89 1.77 4.78 19.68
N ARG A 90 2.09 3.77 18.86
CA ARG A 90 3.10 3.93 17.81
C ARG A 90 2.53 4.65 16.60
N THR A 91 3.28 5.63 16.09
CA THR A 91 3.05 6.29 14.81
C THR A 91 4.06 5.81 13.76
N TYR A 92 3.70 5.88 12.49
CA TYR A 92 4.45 5.31 11.38
C TYR A 92 4.71 6.35 10.30
N PRO A 93 5.84 6.30 9.58
CA PRO A 93 5.99 7.02 8.34
C PRO A 93 5.02 6.50 7.29
N VAL A 94 4.73 7.32 6.27
CA VAL A 94 3.79 6.99 5.20
C VAL A 94 4.44 7.09 3.83
N LEU A 95 4.13 6.09 2.98
CA LEU A 95 4.41 6.09 1.56
C LEU A 95 3.10 6.16 0.78
N TYR A 96 2.87 7.23 0.03
CA TYR A 96 1.83 7.30 -0.99
C TYR A 96 2.37 6.69 -2.28
N LEU A 97 1.76 5.58 -2.74
CA LEU A 97 2.25 4.79 -3.86
C LEU A 97 1.23 4.78 -5.00
N LEU A 98 1.54 5.52 -6.07
CA LEU A 98 0.64 5.83 -7.17
C LEU A 98 0.72 4.79 -8.29
N HIS A 99 -0.43 4.34 -8.80
CA HIS A 99 -0.52 3.35 -9.88
C HIS A 99 -0.41 3.97 -11.28
N GLY A 100 -0.24 3.14 -12.31
CA GLY A 100 -0.19 3.56 -13.72
C GLY A 100 -1.55 3.84 -14.34
N MET A 101 -1.53 4.30 -15.59
CA MET A 101 -2.73 4.56 -16.38
C MET A 101 -3.58 3.28 -16.51
N ASN A 102 -4.91 3.43 -16.43
CA ASN A 102 -5.90 2.35 -16.51
C ASN A 102 -5.79 1.27 -15.43
N ASP A 103 -5.03 1.53 -14.38
CA ASP A 103 -4.94 0.69 -13.21
C ASP A 103 -5.83 1.24 -12.06
N THR A 104 -5.76 0.61 -10.90
CA THR A 104 -6.56 0.97 -9.71
C THR A 104 -5.71 0.95 -8.45
N ASN A 105 -6.30 1.36 -7.33
CA ASN A 105 -5.72 1.23 -5.99
C ASN A 105 -5.21 -0.18 -5.64
N LYS A 106 -5.61 -1.22 -6.38
CA LYS A 106 -5.25 -2.62 -6.12
C LYS A 106 -3.99 -3.09 -6.85
N GLY A 107 -3.61 -2.43 -7.96
CA GLY A 107 -2.55 -2.92 -8.85
C GLY A 107 -1.23 -3.21 -8.14
N TRP A 108 -0.82 -2.37 -7.22
CA TRP A 108 0.39 -2.59 -6.42
C TRP A 108 0.32 -3.81 -5.50
N TYR A 109 -0.88 -4.21 -5.06
CA TYR A 109 -1.07 -5.40 -4.23
C TYR A 109 -1.23 -6.67 -5.06
N GLU A 110 -2.02 -6.62 -6.13
CA GLU A 110 -2.37 -7.79 -6.95
C GLU A 110 -1.23 -8.21 -7.90
N ARG A 111 -0.50 -7.23 -8.46
CA ARG A 111 0.55 -7.44 -9.46
C ARG A 111 1.94 -7.04 -8.96
N GLY A 112 2.01 -5.97 -8.17
CA GLY A 112 3.25 -5.52 -7.55
C GLY A 112 3.64 -6.30 -6.30
N HIS A 113 2.70 -7.03 -5.69
CA HIS A 113 2.90 -7.81 -4.45
C HIS A 113 3.55 -6.99 -3.33
N VAL A 114 3.20 -5.69 -3.24
CA VAL A 114 3.85 -4.74 -2.33
C VAL A 114 3.76 -5.16 -0.87
N LYS A 115 2.64 -5.82 -0.47
CA LYS A 115 2.50 -6.36 0.89
C LYS A 115 3.57 -7.40 1.19
N ASP A 116 3.73 -8.37 0.31
CA ASP A 116 4.66 -9.50 0.53
C ASP A 116 6.11 -9.01 0.56
N VAL A 117 6.45 -8.07 -0.34
CA VAL A 117 7.78 -7.44 -0.38
C VAL A 117 8.02 -6.64 0.91
N MET A 118 7.04 -5.85 1.37
CA MET A 118 7.15 -5.05 2.59
C MET A 118 7.31 -5.94 3.83
N ASP A 119 6.53 -7.01 3.93
CA ASP A 119 6.61 -7.98 5.03
C ASP A 119 7.98 -8.66 5.05
N GLN A 120 8.49 -9.09 3.89
CA GLN A 120 9.81 -9.70 3.76
C GLN A 120 10.93 -8.75 4.19
N LEU A 121 10.93 -7.52 3.67
CA LEU A 121 11.97 -6.54 3.96
C LEU A 121 11.93 -6.05 5.42
N THR A 122 10.74 -5.98 6.02
CA THR A 122 10.61 -5.66 7.44
C THR A 122 11.12 -6.81 8.30
N ALA A 123 10.81 -8.05 7.95
CA ALA A 123 11.28 -9.23 8.67
C ALA A 123 12.80 -9.40 8.58
N SER A 124 13.43 -9.04 7.46
CA SER A 124 14.90 -9.06 7.29
C SER A 124 15.60 -7.85 7.91
N GLY A 125 14.85 -6.81 8.31
CA GLY A 125 15.40 -5.55 8.84
C GLY A 125 15.92 -4.59 7.78
N GLU A 126 15.64 -4.85 6.50
CA GLU A 126 16.01 -3.97 5.38
C GLU A 126 15.06 -2.80 5.22
N ALA A 127 13.81 -2.94 5.65
CA ALA A 127 12.83 -1.86 5.68
C ALA A 127 12.27 -1.61 7.08
N CYS A 128 12.06 -0.32 7.42
CA CYS A 128 11.30 0.05 8.62
C CYS A 128 9.81 -0.17 8.38
N GLU A 129 9.07 -0.42 9.44
CA GLU A 129 7.62 -0.45 9.37
C GLU A 129 7.07 0.91 8.95
N MET A 130 6.27 0.94 7.89
CA MET A 130 5.59 2.12 7.36
C MET A 130 4.17 1.79 6.92
N ILE A 131 3.32 2.78 6.83
CA ILE A 131 1.99 2.68 6.21
C ILE A 131 2.17 2.96 4.71
N ILE A 132 1.56 2.10 3.85
CA ILE A 132 1.58 2.34 2.40
C ILE A 132 0.14 2.58 1.96
N VAL A 133 -0.09 3.69 1.26
CA VAL A 133 -1.41 4.13 0.81
C VAL A 133 -1.42 4.22 -0.71
N THR A 134 -2.32 3.51 -1.34
CA THR A 134 -2.49 3.51 -2.80
C THR A 134 -3.86 4.07 -3.16
N PRO A 135 -3.97 5.34 -3.58
CA PRO A 135 -5.23 5.93 -4.03
C PRO A 135 -5.57 5.48 -5.46
N ASP A 136 -6.87 5.46 -5.78
CA ASP A 136 -7.39 5.23 -7.12
C ASP A 136 -7.47 6.56 -7.88
N ALA A 137 -6.76 6.68 -9.00
CA ALA A 137 -6.72 7.88 -9.83
C ALA A 137 -7.80 7.90 -10.94
N GLY A 138 -8.73 6.97 -10.93
CA GLY A 138 -9.85 6.94 -11.87
C GLY A 138 -10.01 5.62 -12.61
N GLY A 139 -10.83 5.64 -13.65
CA GLY A 139 -11.18 4.47 -14.44
C GLY A 139 -10.33 4.26 -15.69
N ASN A 140 -10.85 3.50 -16.65
CA ASN A 140 -10.19 3.28 -17.93
C ASN A 140 -10.41 4.49 -18.86
N ILE A 141 -9.35 5.23 -19.16
CA ILE A 141 -9.42 6.43 -20.02
C ILE A 141 -9.78 6.07 -21.48
N MET A 142 -9.48 4.84 -21.91
CA MET A 142 -9.87 4.35 -23.23
C MET A 142 -11.38 4.15 -23.36
N GLU A 143 -12.09 4.04 -22.22
CA GLU A 143 -13.55 3.99 -22.11
C GLU A 143 -14.16 5.37 -21.80
N ASP A 144 -13.41 6.45 -22.06
CA ASP A 144 -13.77 7.82 -21.71
C ASP A 144 -14.13 8.02 -20.22
N LYS A 145 -13.42 7.34 -19.33
CA LYS A 145 -13.47 7.56 -17.88
C LYS A 145 -12.28 8.42 -17.45
N TRP A 146 -12.49 9.27 -16.45
CA TRP A 146 -11.39 10.04 -15.88
C TRP A 146 -10.29 9.13 -15.33
N ASN A 147 -9.04 9.48 -15.59
CA ASN A 147 -7.86 8.81 -15.06
C ASN A 147 -6.68 9.78 -15.06
N GLY A 148 -6.04 9.99 -13.92
CA GLY A 148 -4.87 10.85 -13.82
C GLY A 148 -4.76 11.58 -12.50
N TYR A 149 -3.54 12.05 -12.21
CA TYR A 149 -3.16 12.68 -10.95
C TYR A 149 -3.12 14.21 -11.00
N PHE A 150 -3.39 14.81 -12.15
CA PHE A 150 -3.31 16.26 -12.36
C PHE A 150 -4.68 16.94 -12.22
N ASN A 151 -4.67 18.26 -12.05
CA ASN A 151 -5.89 19.05 -12.22
C ASN A 151 -6.18 19.24 -13.71
N MET A 152 -7.26 18.63 -14.16
CA MET A 152 -7.79 18.72 -15.52
C MET A 152 -9.20 19.32 -15.49
N GLU A 153 -9.66 19.84 -16.61
CA GLU A 153 -11.04 20.32 -16.71
C GLU A 153 -12.03 19.18 -16.41
N GLY A 154 -12.84 19.35 -15.35
CA GLY A 154 -13.76 18.31 -14.86
C GLY A 154 -13.13 17.19 -14.03
N TRP A 155 -11.83 17.25 -13.73
CA TRP A 155 -11.13 16.30 -12.89
C TRP A 155 -9.98 16.96 -12.12
N HIS A 156 -10.28 17.51 -10.93
CA HIS A 156 -9.33 18.25 -10.10
C HIS A 156 -8.62 17.31 -9.10
N TYR A 157 -7.87 16.32 -9.62
CA TYR A 157 -7.36 15.23 -8.77
C TYR A 157 -6.24 15.68 -7.83
N GLU A 158 -5.33 16.57 -8.24
CA GLU A 158 -4.30 17.13 -7.35
C GLU A 158 -4.95 17.88 -6.19
N GLU A 159 -5.97 18.72 -6.47
CA GLU A 159 -6.73 19.41 -5.43
C GLU A 159 -7.38 18.43 -4.45
N PHE A 160 -8.10 17.42 -4.96
CA PHE A 160 -8.65 16.34 -4.15
C PHE A 160 -7.58 15.67 -3.27
N PHE A 161 -6.42 15.33 -3.86
CA PHE A 161 -5.37 14.63 -3.15
C PHE A 161 -4.86 15.41 -1.94
N PHE A 162 -4.61 16.71 -2.10
CA PHE A 162 -4.01 17.54 -1.06
C PHE A 162 -5.03 18.16 -0.09
N THR A 163 -6.26 18.40 -0.53
CA THR A 163 -7.26 19.09 0.32
C THR A 163 -8.22 18.14 1.03
N GLU A 164 -8.48 16.95 0.45
CA GLU A 164 -9.42 15.98 1.02
C GLU A 164 -8.72 14.67 1.42
N PHE A 165 -8.03 14.02 0.46
CA PHE A 165 -7.53 12.66 0.62
C PHE A 165 -6.41 12.56 1.65
N LEU A 166 -5.32 13.29 1.48
CA LEU A 166 -4.15 13.24 2.35
C LEU A 166 -4.51 13.61 3.81
N PRO A 167 -5.21 14.73 4.09
CA PRO A 167 -5.61 15.07 5.45
C PRO A 167 -6.51 14.00 6.09
N MET A 168 -7.45 13.44 5.33
CA MET A 168 -8.34 12.39 5.82
C MET A 168 -7.56 11.12 6.20
N VAL A 169 -6.65 10.67 5.31
CA VAL A 169 -5.81 9.49 5.57
C VAL A 169 -4.95 9.70 6.82
N GLU A 170 -4.29 10.84 6.94
CA GLU A 170 -3.41 11.13 8.07
C GLU A 170 -4.17 11.33 9.39
N SER A 171 -5.44 11.74 9.33
CA SER A 171 -6.30 11.78 10.52
C SER A 171 -6.84 10.42 10.94
N LYS A 172 -7.03 9.50 9.97
CA LYS A 172 -7.62 8.19 10.20
C LYS A 172 -6.61 7.15 10.71
N TYR A 173 -5.38 7.24 10.25
CA TYR A 173 -4.32 6.28 10.57
C TYR A 173 -3.23 6.93 11.42
N ARG A 174 -2.51 6.13 12.22
CA ARG A 174 -1.41 6.61 13.05
C ARG A 174 -0.16 6.92 12.22
N ILE A 175 -0.25 7.98 11.45
CA ILE A 175 0.80 8.49 10.56
C ILE A 175 1.57 9.61 11.27
N LYS A 176 2.89 9.63 11.07
CA LYS A 176 3.69 10.81 11.36
C LYS A 176 3.50 11.81 10.21
N GLY A 177 2.63 12.80 10.42
CA GLY A 177 2.18 13.73 9.39
C GLY A 177 3.16 14.87 9.07
N ASP A 178 4.47 14.66 9.21
CA ASP A 178 5.49 15.66 8.89
C ASP A 178 6.27 15.30 7.63
N LYS A 179 6.98 16.29 7.07
CA LYS A 179 7.79 16.12 5.86
C LYS A 179 8.79 14.97 5.97
N ALA A 180 9.48 14.84 7.10
CA ALA A 180 10.56 13.87 7.27
C ALA A 180 10.08 12.42 7.22
N HIS A 181 8.79 12.21 7.43
CA HIS A 181 8.16 10.89 7.48
C HIS A 181 7.12 10.64 6.38
N ARG A 182 7.06 11.52 5.36
CA ARG A 182 6.15 11.39 4.22
C ARG A 182 6.94 11.26 2.92
N ALA A 183 6.63 10.22 2.13
CA ALA A 183 7.20 10.01 0.82
C ALA A 183 6.11 9.70 -0.20
N VAL A 184 6.44 9.92 -1.47
CA VAL A 184 5.59 9.58 -2.60
C VAL A 184 6.39 8.78 -3.63
N ALA A 185 5.76 7.78 -4.22
CA ALA A 185 6.32 6.98 -5.31
C ALA A 185 5.24 6.61 -6.31
N GLY A 186 5.64 6.15 -7.46
CA GLY A 186 4.69 5.64 -8.43
C GLY A 186 5.35 5.08 -9.67
N LEU A 187 4.55 4.39 -10.48
CA LEU A 187 4.97 3.86 -11.77
C LEU A 187 4.26 4.57 -12.92
N SER A 188 4.93 4.71 -14.07
CA SER A 188 4.31 5.22 -15.30
C SER A 188 3.63 6.58 -15.09
N MET A 189 2.34 6.72 -15.39
CA MET A 189 1.53 7.91 -15.08
C MET A 189 1.62 8.28 -13.58
N GLY A 190 1.58 7.30 -12.66
CA GLY A 190 1.75 7.53 -11.24
C GLY A 190 3.15 7.97 -10.85
N GLY A 191 4.18 7.57 -11.61
CA GLY A 191 5.55 8.06 -11.46
C GLY A 191 5.67 9.55 -11.80
N GLY A 192 5.03 9.98 -12.89
CA GLY A 192 4.90 11.40 -13.25
C GLY A 192 4.11 12.19 -12.20
N GLY A 193 2.98 11.64 -11.76
CA GLY A 193 2.17 12.25 -10.69
C GLY A 193 2.95 12.40 -9.39
N ALA A 194 3.66 11.35 -8.95
CA ALA A 194 4.50 11.39 -7.74
C ALA A 194 5.61 12.44 -7.84
N THR A 195 6.26 12.52 -9.01
CA THR A 195 7.30 13.52 -9.26
C THR A 195 6.74 14.94 -9.24
N SER A 196 5.63 15.17 -9.94
CA SER A 196 4.95 16.48 -9.96
C SER A 196 4.49 16.91 -8.55
N TYR A 197 3.93 15.99 -7.76
CA TYR A 197 3.52 16.27 -6.37
C TYR A 197 4.73 16.67 -5.50
N ALA A 198 5.82 15.90 -5.57
CA ALA A 198 7.00 16.22 -4.80
C ALA A 198 7.71 17.50 -5.26
N GLN A 199 7.58 17.89 -6.53
CA GLN A 199 8.08 19.16 -7.07
C GLN A 199 7.27 20.35 -6.58
N ARG A 200 5.95 20.25 -6.66
CA ARG A 200 5.01 21.36 -6.39
C ARG A 200 4.72 21.54 -4.89
N HIS A 201 4.87 20.46 -4.12
CA HIS A 201 4.66 20.40 -2.66
C HIS A 201 5.94 19.87 -1.97
N SER A 202 7.08 20.42 -2.34
CA SER A 202 8.39 20.01 -1.84
C SER A 202 8.58 20.22 -0.32
N ASP A 203 7.77 21.04 0.30
CA ASP A 203 7.65 21.22 1.74
C ASP A 203 6.93 20.06 2.46
N MET A 204 6.21 19.21 1.72
CA MET A 204 5.42 18.12 2.28
C MET A 204 6.11 16.76 2.22
N PHE A 205 7.06 16.52 1.29
CA PHE A 205 7.66 15.21 1.05
C PHE A 205 9.17 15.21 1.32
N ALA A 206 9.64 14.20 2.06
CA ALA A 206 11.08 13.95 2.24
C ALA A 206 11.70 13.33 0.99
N ALA A 207 10.96 12.51 0.26
CA ALA A 207 11.48 11.75 -0.87
C ALA A 207 10.43 11.45 -1.94
N CYS A 208 10.93 11.30 -3.18
CA CYS A 208 10.18 10.80 -4.32
C CYS A 208 10.96 9.65 -5.00
N TYR A 209 10.27 8.56 -5.35
CA TYR A 209 10.81 7.45 -6.14
C TYR A 209 9.94 7.21 -7.36
N ALA A 210 10.45 7.53 -8.54
CA ALA A 210 9.74 7.46 -9.81
C ALA A 210 10.19 6.23 -10.61
N MET A 211 9.25 5.34 -10.95
CA MET A 211 9.51 4.11 -11.71
C MET A 211 8.93 4.23 -13.11
N SER A 212 9.77 4.08 -14.15
CA SER A 212 9.29 4.14 -15.55
C SER A 212 8.32 5.29 -15.78
N ALA A 213 8.66 6.48 -15.30
CA ALA A 213 7.71 7.54 -15.05
C ALA A 213 7.40 8.38 -16.28
N LEU A 214 6.14 8.80 -16.40
CA LEU A 214 5.68 9.74 -17.42
C LEU A 214 6.07 11.16 -17.00
N MET A 215 7.26 11.62 -17.38
CA MET A 215 7.81 12.91 -16.97
C MET A 215 7.37 14.07 -17.87
N HIS A 216 7.14 13.80 -19.12
CA HIS A 216 6.52 14.65 -20.13
C HIS A 216 6.04 13.78 -21.31
N LEU A 217 5.22 14.33 -22.19
CA LEU A 217 4.78 13.67 -23.42
C LEU A 217 5.14 14.53 -24.63
N PRO A 218 5.36 13.93 -25.80
CA PRO A 218 5.32 14.68 -27.04
C PRO A 218 3.97 15.40 -27.17
N PRO A 219 3.93 16.60 -27.76
CA PRO A 219 2.65 17.29 -28.00
C PRO A 219 1.65 16.36 -28.68
N ALA A 220 0.41 16.32 -28.19
CA ALA A 220 -0.63 15.53 -28.82
C ALA A 220 -0.86 16.01 -30.25
N PRO A 221 -1.06 15.10 -31.23
CA PRO A 221 -1.44 15.50 -32.60
C PRO A 221 -2.69 16.40 -32.59
N ALA A 222 -2.69 17.44 -33.39
CA ALA A 222 -3.77 18.45 -33.43
C ALA A 222 -5.17 17.82 -33.62
N GLU A 223 -5.26 16.71 -34.33
CA GLU A 223 -6.50 15.97 -34.52
C GLU A 223 -7.03 15.34 -33.21
N GLN A 224 -6.14 14.89 -32.31
CA GLN A 224 -6.54 14.36 -30.99
C GLN A 224 -6.99 15.46 -30.03
N VAL A 225 -6.35 16.63 -30.08
CA VAL A 225 -6.73 17.81 -29.31
C VAL A 225 -8.10 18.33 -29.77
N ALA A 226 -8.37 18.31 -31.08
CA ALA A 226 -9.62 18.78 -31.67
C ALA A 226 -10.84 17.90 -31.32
N THR A 227 -10.65 16.63 -30.93
CA THR A 227 -11.74 15.73 -30.54
C THR A 227 -12.19 15.88 -29.09
N GLY A 228 -11.44 16.60 -28.24
CA GLY A 228 -11.86 16.98 -26.88
C GLY A 228 -12.07 15.83 -25.90
N GLY A 229 -11.57 14.61 -26.19
CA GLY A 229 -11.70 13.45 -25.32
C GLY A 229 -10.82 13.55 -24.06
N LYS A 230 -11.14 12.78 -23.01
CA LYS A 230 -10.37 12.76 -21.73
C LYS A 230 -8.89 12.41 -21.92
N MET A 231 -8.56 11.59 -22.92
CA MET A 231 -7.17 11.30 -23.27
C MET A 231 -6.41 12.57 -23.72
N ALA A 232 -7.04 13.44 -24.51
CA ALA A 232 -6.43 14.70 -24.93
C ALA A 232 -6.23 15.64 -23.73
N LEU A 233 -7.19 15.71 -22.82
CA LEU A 233 -7.07 16.49 -21.59
C LEU A 233 -5.97 15.94 -20.68
N LEU A 234 -5.81 14.62 -20.57
CA LEU A 234 -4.72 14.00 -19.82
C LEU A 234 -3.36 14.32 -20.46
N THR A 235 -3.24 14.22 -21.79
CA THR A 235 -2.01 14.53 -22.52
C THR A 235 -1.63 16.00 -22.34
N ASP A 236 -2.59 16.91 -22.48
CA ASP A 236 -2.39 18.33 -22.24
C ASP A 236 -1.97 18.61 -20.78
N ALA A 237 -2.62 17.96 -19.83
CA ALA A 237 -2.24 18.09 -18.43
C ALA A 237 -0.83 17.54 -18.17
N ALA A 238 -0.46 16.36 -18.69
CA ALA A 238 0.89 15.82 -18.53
C ALA A 238 1.97 16.79 -19.07
N ASN A 239 1.68 17.53 -20.13
CA ASN A 239 2.59 18.56 -20.66
C ASN A 239 2.60 19.82 -19.79
N ARG A 240 1.44 20.33 -19.36
CA ARG A 240 1.38 21.48 -18.43
C ARG A 240 2.03 21.20 -17.08
N TYR A 241 2.05 19.95 -16.66
CA TYR A 241 2.71 19.44 -15.45
C TYR A 241 4.06 18.77 -15.76
N SER A 242 4.68 19.09 -16.89
CA SER A 242 5.98 18.53 -17.29
C SER A 242 7.00 18.63 -16.16
N CYS A 243 7.42 17.48 -15.67
CA CYS A 243 8.41 17.40 -14.59
C CYS A 243 9.78 17.95 -15.02
N VAL A 244 10.09 17.89 -16.31
CA VAL A 244 11.35 18.39 -16.89
C VAL A 244 11.33 19.91 -16.98
N GLU A 245 10.26 20.49 -17.52
CA GLU A 245 10.11 21.95 -17.65
C GLU A 245 10.02 22.60 -16.28
N TYR A 246 9.35 21.98 -15.32
CA TYR A 246 9.30 22.48 -13.95
C TYR A 246 10.71 22.73 -13.38
N VAL A 247 11.65 21.81 -13.61
CA VAL A 247 13.03 21.96 -13.17
C VAL A 247 13.79 23.02 -13.95
N THR A 248 13.64 23.02 -15.29
CA THR A 248 14.43 23.90 -16.16
C THR A 248 13.99 25.37 -16.06
N GLU A 249 12.72 25.61 -15.79
CA GLU A 249 12.14 26.96 -15.64
C GLU A 249 12.15 27.47 -14.20
N SER A 250 12.55 26.66 -13.23
CA SER A 250 12.60 27.04 -11.83
C SER A 250 13.64 28.13 -11.58
N ASP A 251 13.26 29.15 -10.80
CA ASP A 251 14.21 30.09 -10.20
C ASP A 251 15.04 29.42 -9.08
N GLU A 252 16.03 30.13 -8.56
CA GLU A 252 16.94 29.55 -7.56
C GLU A 252 16.23 29.22 -6.23
N ALA A 253 15.23 29.99 -5.83
CA ALA A 253 14.46 29.71 -4.61
C ALA A 253 13.70 28.37 -4.73
N ARG A 254 13.11 28.13 -5.89
CA ARG A 254 12.40 26.87 -6.19
C ARG A 254 13.38 25.68 -6.32
N LYS A 255 14.54 25.90 -6.93
CA LYS A 255 15.63 24.88 -6.99
C LYS A 255 16.10 24.49 -5.58
N GLU A 256 16.21 25.46 -4.66
CA GLU A 256 16.57 25.17 -3.26
C GLU A 256 15.49 24.31 -2.57
N GLN A 257 14.21 24.59 -2.83
CA GLN A 257 13.13 23.73 -2.36
C GLN A 257 13.24 22.30 -2.93
N LEU A 258 13.54 22.16 -4.23
CA LEU A 258 13.76 20.85 -4.85
C LEU A 258 14.95 20.09 -4.26
N ARG A 259 16.04 20.78 -3.85
CA ARG A 259 17.21 20.18 -3.16
C ARG A 259 16.85 19.61 -1.79
N SER A 260 15.74 20.06 -1.20
CA SER A 260 15.27 19.56 0.11
C SER A 260 14.53 18.23 0.04
N VAL A 261 14.27 17.72 -1.16
CA VAL A 261 13.65 16.40 -1.43
C VAL A 261 14.71 15.42 -1.92
N GLN A 262 14.64 14.18 -1.49
CA GLN A 262 15.48 13.10 -1.99
C GLN A 262 14.85 12.46 -3.23
N TRP A 263 15.52 12.54 -4.38
CA TRP A 263 14.99 12.09 -5.67
C TRP A 263 15.63 10.79 -6.12
N PHE A 264 14.81 9.86 -6.61
CA PHE A 264 15.24 8.63 -7.25
C PHE A 264 14.42 8.35 -8.51
N ILE A 265 15.09 8.11 -9.63
CA ILE A 265 14.50 7.68 -10.90
C ILE A 265 14.98 6.26 -11.18
N ASP A 266 14.06 5.36 -11.49
CA ASP A 266 14.32 3.94 -11.80
C ASP A 266 13.58 3.56 -13.09
N CYS A 267 14.29 3.27 -14.17
CA CYS A 267 13.69 2.98 -15.48
C CYS A 267 14.48 1.88 -16.18
N GLY A 268 13.76 0.96 -16.83
CA GLY A 268 14.38 -0.04 -17.67
C GLY A 268 14.93 0.54 -18.96
N ASP A 269 16.00 -0.04 -19.50
CA ASP A 269 16.64 0.40 -20.75
C ASP A 269 15.79 0.10 -22.00
N ASP A 270 14.88 -0.89 -21.91
CA ASP A 270 13.90 -1.23 -22.96
C ASP A 270 12.53 -0.56 -22.74
N ASP A 271 12.41 0.36 -21.77
CA ASP A 271 11.16 1.05 -21.47
C ASP A 271 10.93 2.20 -22.47
N PHE A 272 9.74 2.28 -23.07
CA PHE A 272 9.41 3.35 -24.02
C PHE A 272 9.39 4.76 -23.39
N LEU A 273 9.39 4.87 -22.06
CA LEU A 273 9.53 6.12 -21.31
C LEU A 273 10.97 6.38 -20.86
N PHE A 274 11.93 5.57 -21.29
CA PHE A 274 13.32 5.71 -20.87
C PHE A 274 13.87 7.11 -21.12
N ASP A 275 13.72 7.62 -22.33
CA ASP A 275 14.25 8.94 -22.72
C ASP A 275 13.67 10.06 -21.84
N CYS A 276 12.36 10.08 -21.57
CA CYS A 276 11.78 11.12 -20.74
C CYS A 276 12.22 11.05 -19.26
N ASN A 277 12.55 9.86 -18.75
CA ASN A 277 13.17 9.69 -17.43
C ASN A 277 14.60 10.20 -17.41
N LEU A 278 15.35 9.95 -18.48
CA LEU A 278 16.72 10.47 -18.65
C LEU A 278 16.72 12.00 -18.79
N ASP A 279 15.75 12.58 -19.48
CA ASP A 279 15.60 14.04 -19.62
C ASP A 279 15.42 14.72 -18.24
N LEU A 280 14.56 14.18 -17.36
CA LEU A 280 14.43 14.71 -16.01
C LEU A 280 15.74 14.58 -15.23
N TYR A 281 16.41 13.44 -15.30
CA TYR A 281 17.70 13.26 -14.62
C TYR A 281 18.73 14.27 -15.08
N GLN A 282 18.80 14.52 -16.39
CA GLN A 282 19.73 15.53 -16.97
C GLN A 282 19.35 16.95 -16.53
N ALA A 283 18.03 17.28 -16.50
CA ALA A 283 17.55 18.56 -16.03
C ALA A 283 17.93 18.80 -14.56
N MET A 284 17.70 17.80 -13.70
CA MET A 284 18.11 17.85 -12.29
C MET A 284 19.61 18.10 -12.15
N ARG A 285 20.44 17.33 -12.86
CA ARG A 285 21.92 17.50 -12.82
C ARG A 285 22.39 18.87 -13.26
N LYS A 286 21.86 19.37 -14.40
CA LYS A 286 22.22 20.70 -14.92
C LYS A 286 21.88 21.82 -13.95
N ASN A 287 20.86 21.61 -13.12
CA ASN A 287 20.37 22.57 -12.13
C ASN A 287 20.89 22.29 -10.72
N HIS A 288 21.90 21.43 -10.57
CA HIS A 288 22.53 21.06 -9.29
C HIS A 288 21.53 20.56 -8.24
N ILE A 289 20.49 19.84 -8.66
CA ILE A 289 19.53 19.17 -7.80
C ILE A 289 19.98 17.70 -7.69
N PRO A 290 20.36 17.22 -6.49
CA PRO A 290 20.77 15.84 -6.31
C PRO A 290 19.66 14.86 -6.66
N CYS A 291 19.94 13.94 -7.59
CA CYS A 291 19.00 12.91 -8.04
C CYS A 291 19.76 11.61 -8.31
N GLN A 292 19.25 10.50 -7.81
CA GLN A 292 19.77 9.17 -8.12
C GLN A 292 19.08 8.66 -9.39
N LEU A 293 19.84 8.00 -10.27
CA LEU A 293 19.33 7.28 -11.42
C LEU A 293 19.77 5.83 -11.34
N ARG A 294 18.82 4.92 -11.54
CA ARG A 294 19.07 3.51 -11.74
C ARG A 294 18.50 3.09 -13.08
N VAL A 295 19.37 2.51 -13.90
CA VAL A 295 18.99 1.87 -15.16
C VAL A 295 19.37 0.40 -15.05
N ARG A 296 18.48 -0.49 -15.47
CA ARG A 296 18.71 -1.93 -15.53
C ARG A 296 17.91 -2.55 -16.66
N ASP A 297 18.30 -3.73 -17.07
CA ASP A 297 17.61 -4.55 -18.07
C ASP A 297 16.12 -4.69 -17.73
N GLY A 298 15.25 -4.41 -18.69
CA GLY A 298 13.81 -4.54 -18.58
C GLY A 298 13.00 -3.39 -19.18
N GLY A 299 11.72 -3.63 -19.36
CA GLY A 299 10.77 -2.72 -19.99
C GLY A 299 9.65 -2.25 -19.07
N HIS A 300 8.57 -1.76 -19.66
CA HIS A 300 7.40 -1.21 -19.00
C HIS A 300 6.48 -2.30 -18.45
N THR A 301 6.93 -3.06 -17.45
CA THR A 301 6.25 -4.26 -16.96
C THR A 301 6.14 -4.33 -15.44
N TRP A 302 5.18 -5.12 -14.95
CA TRP A 302 5.00 -5.34 -13.53
C TRP A 302 6.17 -6.10 -12.87
N GLU A 303 6.88 -6.96 -13.63
CA GLU A 303 8.09 -7.63 -13.14
C GLU A 303 9.18 -6.61 -12.81
N TYR A 304 9.34 -5.59 -13.67
CA TYR A 304 10.27 -4.51 -13.41
C TYR A 304 9.89 -3.75 -12.14
N TRP A 305 8.64 -3.31 -12.01
CA TRP A 305 8.17 -2.50 -10.88
C TRP A 305 8.11 -3.29 -9.57
N HIS A 306 7.71 -4.58 -9.62
CA HIS A 306 7.82 -5.47 -8.46
C HIS A 306 9.26 -5.53 -7.94
N SER A 307 10.22 -5.78 -8.82
CA SER A 307 11.63 -5.85 -8.44
C SER A 307 12.20 -4.49 -7.99
N ALA A 308 11.64 -3.36 -8.45
CA ALA A 308 12.04 -2.03 -8.01
C ALA A 308 11.66 -1.76 -6.54
N LEU A 309 10.61 -2.40 -6.00
CA LEU A 309 10.22 -2.27 -4.59
C LEU A 309 11.34 -2.69 -3.64
N TYR A 310 12.17 -3.68 -4.00
CA TYR A 310 13.32 -4.12 -3.20
C TYR A 310 14.45 -3.07 -3.13
N THR A 311 14.38 -2.02 -3.94
CA THR A 311 15.25 -0.84 -3.83
C THR A 311 14.51 0.33 -3.20
N ALA A 312 13.26 0.57 -3.58
CA ALA A 312 12.48 1.72 -3.14
C ALA A 312 12.17 1.69 -1.63
N LEU A 313 11.73 0.55 -1.09
CA LEU A 313 11.36 0.45 0.32
C LEU A 313 12.58 0.61 1.27
N PRO A 314 13.74 -0.01 1.04
CA PRO A 314 14.96 0.31 1.77
C PRO A 314 15.45 1.74 1.56
N TYR A 315 15.25 2.33 0.38
CA TYR A 315 15.57 3.73 0.14
C TYR A 315 14.80 4.67 1.06
N PHE A 316 13.47 4.52 1.14
CA PHE A 316 12.65 5.30 2.06
C PHE A 316 13.00 5.06 3.53
N THR A 317 13.31 3.82 3.89
CA THR A 317 13.75 3.47 5.25
C THR A 317 14.96 4.29 5.70
N ARG A 318 15.96 4.44 4.83
CA ARG A 318 17.15 5.24 5.14
C ARG A 318 16.84 6.74 5.30
N ILE A 319 15.78 7.22 4.67
CA ILE A 319 15.36 8.62 4.75
C ILE A 319 14.54 8.87 6.02
N PHE A 320 13.59 7.99 6.32
CA PHE A 320 12.72 8.07 7.50
C PHE A 320 13.47 7.82 8.83
N GLY A 321 14.61 7.15 8.78
CA GLY A 321 15.44 6.84 9.94
C GLY A 321 16.53 7.87 10.25
N LYS A 322 16.59 8.97 9.49
CA LYS A 322 17.56 10.05 9.69
C LYS A 322 17.12 11.06 10.73
#